data_7b14044b7d6c8e08639299ec248dec13
#
_entry.id   7b14044b7d6c8e08639299ec248dec13
#
_cell.length_a   1.000
_cell.length_b   1.000
_cell.length_c   1.000
_cell.angle_alpha   90.00
_cell.angle_beta   90.00
_cell.angle_gamma   90.00
#
_symmetry.space_group_name_H-M   'P 1'
#
loop_
_entity.id
_entity.type
_entity.pdbx_description
1 polymer ?
#
loop_
_entity_poly.entity_id
_entity_poly.type
_entity_poly.pdbx_seq_one_letter_code
_entity_poly.pdbx_strand_id
1 'polypeptide(L)'
;MKFTEHEMVFFNSITKGNDVFGIPLKFRTQKSHEEEVKKTINGLIEKGVLASETELTKMGFLPARALECYKESRNHVIINYLHIALLEQREAIVIIPLKNREYEMLRLPRVAVLYLLLKIYPVLQTGTVSEKELLQLQDIDSFLREVKDCKENIMIGEFQ
;
A
#
# COMPACT_ATOMS: atom_id res chain seq x y z
N MET A 1 2.59 -7.27 1.32
CA MET A 1 3.07 -7.88 0.07
C MET A 1 3.64 -6.77 -0.81
N LYS A 2 4.80 -7.02 -1.43
CA LYS A 2 5.51 -6.03 -2.25
C LYS A 2 5.19 -6.23 -3.72
N PHE A 3 4.98 -5.13 -4.42
CA PHE A 3 4.69 -5.09 -5.85
C PHE A 3 5.60 -4.10 -6.55
N THR A 4 6.01 -4.42 -7.76
CA THR A 4 6.70 -3.48 -8.63
C THR A 4 5.73 -2.42 -9.17
N GLU A 5 6.25 -1.31 -9.69
CA GLU A 5 5.43 -0.28 -10.34
C GLU A 5 4.56 -0.87 -11.46
N HIS A 6 5.11 -1.76 -12.29
CA HIS A 6 4.37 -2.42 -13.38
C HIS A 6 3.26 -3.35 -12.86
N GLU A 7 3.50 -4.06 -11.77
CA GLU A 7 2.47 -4.87 -11.12
C GLU A 7 1.35 -4.00 -10.53
N MET A 8 1.70 -2.85 -9.95
CA MET A 8 0.70 -1.87 -9.50
C MET A 8 -0.12 -1.30 -10.65
N VAL A 9 0.52 -1.02 -11.80
CA VAL A 9 -0.18 -0.59 -13.01
C VAL A 9 -1.13 -1.68 -13.52
N PHE A 10 -0.71 -2.94 -13.46
CA PHE A 10 -1.58 -4.08 -13.79
C PHE A 10 -2.83 -4.10 -12.89
N PHE A 11 -2.67 -4.04 -11.56
CA PHE A 11 -3.80 -3.96 -10.65
C PHE A 11 -4.69 -2.76 -10.93
N ASN A 12 -4.10 -1.62 -11.22
CA ASN A 12 -4.86 -0.43 -11.56
C ASN A 12 -5.69 -0.63 -12.84
N SER A 13 -5.13 -1.29 -13.84
CA SER A 13 -5.83 -1.54 -15.11
C SER A 13 -7.06 -2.44 -14.95
N ILE A 14 -6.98 -3.46 -14.11
CA ILE A 14 -8.08 -4.38 -13.84
C ILE A 14 -9.14 -3.82 -12.87
N THR A 15 -8.84 -2.72 -12.20
CA THR A 15 -9.73 -2.02 -11.26
C THR A 15 -10.16 -0.64 -11.80
N LYS A 16 -10.66 -0.57 -13.03
CA LYS A 16 -11.16 0.64 -13.74
C LYS A 16 -10.10 1.65 -14.21
N GLY A 17 -8.80 1.43 -13.99
CA GLY A 17 -7.72 2.24 -14.56
C GLY A 17 -7.69 3.74 -14.19
N ASN A 18 -8.42 4.18 -13.17
CA ASN A 18 -8.46 5.56 -12.73
C ASN A 18 -7.15 5.96 -12.05
N ASP A 19 -6.91 7.27 -11.94
CA ASP A 19 -5.77 7.77 -11.20
C ASP A 19 -5.79 7.32 -9.74
N VAL A 20 -4.61 6.95 -9.25
CA VAL A 20 -4.40 6.59 -7.85
C VAL A 20 -3.89 7.82 -7.11
N PHE A 21 -4.66 8.30 -6.15
CA PHE A 21 -4.33 9.52 -5.42
C PHE A 21 -2.91 9.50 -4.85
N GLY A 22 -2.11 10.48 -5.23
CA GLY A 22 -0.73 10.65 -4.76
C GLY A 22 0.30 9.68 -5.33
N ILE A 23 -0.12 8.70 -6.15
CA ILE A 23 0.78 7.70 -6.71
C ILE A 23 0.72 7.74 -8.23
N PRO A 24 1.79 8.19 -8.90
CA PRO A 24 1.82 8.30 -10.36
C PRO A 24 2.08 6.93 -10.99
N LEU A 25 1.05 6.16 -11.24
CA LEU A 25 1.14 4.88 -11.96
C LEU A 25 0.95 5.10 -13.44
N LYS A 26 2.04 5.18 -14.20
CA LYS A 26 2.00 5.36 -15.66
C LYS A 26 2.92 4.39 -16.36
N PHE A 27 2.44 3.79 -17.45
CA PHE A 27 3.33 3.09 -18.39
C PHE A 27 4.25 4.08 -19.08
N ARG A 28 5.55 3.85 -19.00
CA ARG A 28 6.55 4.82 -19.47
C ARG A 28 7.06 4.61 -20.88
N THR A 29 6.78 3.51 -21.55
CA THR A 29 7.47 3.24 -22.83
C THR A 29 6.63 2.60 -23.91
N GLN A 30 6.88 3.08 -25.14
CA GLN A 30 6.24 2.61 -26.36
C GLN A 30 6.98 1.44 -27.03
N LYS A 31 8.23 1.15 -26.67
CA LYS A 31 9.09 0.21 -27.44
C LYS A 31 9.26 -1.19 -26.86
N SER A 32 8.90 -1.42 -25.60
CA SER A 32 9.07 -2.74 -24.96
C SER A 32 7.80 -3.20 -24.21
N HIS A 33 6.66 -2.68 -24.61
CA HIS A 33 5.41 -2.89 -23.90
C HIS A 33 5.04 -4.38 -23.76
N GLU A 34 5.18 -5.17 -24.81
CA GLU A 34 4.83 -6.59 -24.78
C GLU A 34 5.74 -7.41 -23.86
N GLU A 35 7.04 -7.13 -23.88
CA GLU A 35 8.00 -7.82 -23.02
C GLU A 35 7.81 -7.45 -21.54
N GLU A 36 7.56 -6.18 -21.27
CA GLU A 36 7.24 -5.71 -19.90
C GLU A 36 5.95 -6.30 -19.37
N VAL A 37 4.92 -6.40 -20.19
CA VAL A 37 3.65 -7.04 -19.81
C VAL A 37 3.87 -8.52 -19.50
N LYS A 38 4.58 -9.25 -20.35
CA LYS A 38 4.91 -10.67 -20.11
C LYS A 38 5.72 -10.86 -18.83
N LYS A 39 6.73 -10.03 -18.61
CA LYS A 39 7.54 -10.05 -17.39
C LYS A 39 6.71 -9.77 -16.15
N THR A 40 5.80 -8.81 -16.22
CA THR A 40 4.89 -8.46 -15.13
C THR A 40 3.94 -9.62 -14.81
N ILE A 41 3.32 -10.22 -15.83
CA ILE A 41 2.43 -11.38 -15.66
C ILE A 41 3.18 -12.56 -15.04
N ASN A 42 4.37 -12.88 -15.55
CA ASN A 42 5.18 -13.95 -14.99
C ASN A 42 5.56 -13.69 -13.53
N GLY A 43 5.94 -12.45 -13.18
CA GLY A 43 6.22 -12.07 -11.79
C GLY A 43 4.99 -12.22 -10.88
N LEU A 44 3.81 -11.89 -11.35
CA LEU A 44 2.56 -12.07 -10.60
C LEU A 44 2.16 -13.56 -10.45
N ILE A 45 2.45 -14.38 -11.46
CA ILE A 45 2.27 -15.84 -11.37
C ILE A 45 3.24 -16.44 -10.33
N GLU A 46 4.50 -16.06 -10.38
CA GLU A 46 5.51 -16.51 -9.41
C GLU A 46 5.16 -16.12 -7.97
N LYS A 47 4.55 -14.95 -7.77
CA LYS A 47 4.04 -14.49 -6.46
C LYS A 47 2.74 -15.18 -6.02
N GLY A 48 2.15 -16.01 -6.87
CA GLY A 48 0.87 -16.67 -6.60
C GLY A 48 -0.34 -15.73 -6.65
N VAL A 49 -0.20 -14.57 -7.27
CA VAL A 49 -1.27 -13.58 -7.47
C VAL A 49 -2.14 -13.92 -8.67
N LEU A 50 -1.51 -14.40 -9.74
CA LEU A 50 -2.19 -14.91 -10.93
C LEU A 50 -2.04 -16.45 -11.00
N ALA A 51 -3.11 -17.12 -11.39
CA ALA A 51 -3.08 -18.54 -11.77
C ALA A 51 -2.68 -18.71 -13.24
N SER A 52 -3.06 -17.77 -14.08
CA SER A 52 -2.73 -17.68 -15.50
C SER A 52 -2.75 -16.23 -15.96
N GLU A 53 -2.49 -15.97 -17.24
CA GLU A 53 -2.50 -14.60 -17.81
C GLU A 53 -3.84 -13.87 -17.60
N THR A 54 -4.92 -14.58 -17.40
CA THR A 54 -6.29 -14.03 -17.33
C THR A 54 -7.03 -14.34 -16.03
N GLU A 55 -6.42 -15.07 -15.10
CA GLU A 55 -7.09 -15.55 -13.91
C GLU A 55 -6.36 -15.16 -12.62
N LEU A 56 -7.05 -14.42 -11.76
CA LEU A 56 -6.58 -14.10 -10.41
C LEU A 56 -6.77 -15.29 -9.48
N THR A 57 -5.77 -15.54 -8.63
CA THR A 57 -5.91 -16.44 -7.49
C THR A 57 -6.72 -15.78 -6.38
N LYS A 58 -7.14 -16.55 -5.38
CA LYS A 58 -7.73 -15.98 -4.14
C LYS A 58 -6.81 -14.96 -3.48
N MET A 59 -5.50 -15.21 -3.48
CA MET A 59 -4.49 -14.27 -2.96
C MET A 59 -4.37 -13.00 -3.82
N GLY A 60 -4.61 -13.09 -5.11
CA GLY A 60 -4.58 -11.96 -6.03
C GLY A 60 -5.76 -11.00 -5.88
N PHE A 61 -6.91 -11.49 -5.41
CA PHE A 61 -8.06 -10.63 -5.12
C PHE A 61 -7.81 -9.64 -3.98
N LEU A 62 -6.98 -9.99 -3.00
CA LEU A 62 -6.70 -9.12 -1.86
C LEU A 62 -6.02 -7.81 -2.27
N PRO A 63 -4.88 -7.82 -2.98
CA PRO A 63 -4.24 -6.57 -3.43
C PRO A 63 -5.07 -5.81 -4.45
N ALA A 64 -5.76 -6.49 -5.37
CA ALA A 64 -6.65 -5.84 -6.32
C ALA A 64 -7.78 -5.10 -5.60
N ARG A 65 -8.44 -5.73 -4.66
CA ARG A 65 -9.49 -5.12 -3.84
C ARG A 65 -8.97 -4.00 -2.94
N ALA A 66 -7.76 -4.16 -2.38
CA ALA A 66 -7.13 -3.12 -1.58
C ALA A 66 -6.91 -1.84 -2.41
N LEU A 67 -6.36 -1.97 -3.62
CA LEU A 67 -6.16 -0.83 -4.51
C LEU A 67 -7.49 -0.19 -4.94
N GLU A 68 -8.49 -0.99 -5.23
CA GLU A 68 -9.85 -0.49 -5.53
C GLU A 68 -10.43 0.31 -4.36
N CYS A 69 -10.38 -0.23 -3.14
CA CYS A 69 -10.82 0.48 -1.93
C CYS A 69 -10.02 1.76 -1.69
N TYR A 70 -8.70 1.75 -1.96
CA TYR A 70 -7.89 2.95 -1.88
C TYR A 70 -8.39 4.03 -2.84
N LYS A 71 -8.68 3.68 -4.08
CA LYS A 71 -9.16 4.63 -5.10
C LYS A 71 -10.58 5.15 -4.81
N GLU A 72 -11.45 4.31 -4.28
CA GLU A 72 -12.83 4.65 -3.95
C GLU A 72 -12.96 5.51 -2.67
N SER A 73 -11.96 5.48 -1.81
CA SER A 73 -11.98 6.28 -0.59
C SER A 73 -12.05 7.78 -0.90
N ARG A 74 -12.85 8.49 -0.11
CA ARG A 74 -12.94 9.95 -0.16
C ARG A 74 -11.96 10.65 0.80
N ASN A 75 -11.37 9.89 1.71
CA ASN A 75 -10.51 10.40 2.76
C ASN A 75 -9.09 9.83 2.63
N HIS A 76 -8.20 10.63 2.10
CA HIS A 76 -6.79 10.29 1.97
C HIS A 76 -5.93 11.18 2.85
N VAL A 77 -4.92 10.58 3.46
CA VAL A 77 -3.91 11.28 4.26
C VAL A 77 -2.54 10.85 3.75
N ILE A 78 -1.67 11.81 3.48
CA ILE A 78 -0.29 11.55 3.12
C ILE A 78 0.60 12.08 4.24
N ILE A 79 1.35 11.19 4.87
CA ILE A 79 2.33 11.54 5.90
C ILE A 79 3.68 11.04 5.44
N ASN A 80 4.55 11.97 5.05
CA ASN A 80 5.83 11.65 4.43
C ASN A 80 5.64 10.76 3.18
N TYR A 81 6.07 9.52 3.21
CA TYR A 81 5.90 8.54 2.12
C TYR A 81 4.71 7.59 2.34
N LEU A 82 3.96 7.75 3.40
CA LEU A 82 2.81 6.92 3.71
C LEU A 82 1.56 7.48 3.05
N HIS A 83 1.01 6.75 2.10
CA HIS A 83 -0.26 7.08 1.45
C HIS A 83 -1.35 6.26 2.12
N ILE A 84 -2.24 6.93 2.84
CA ILE A 84 -3.26 6.31 3.68
C ILE A 84 -4.64 6.65 3.13
N ALA A 85 -5.44 5.64 2.82
CA ALA A 85 -6.87 5.80 2.55
C ALA A 85 -7.68 5.30 3.74
N LEU A 86 -8.55 6.14 4.28
CA LEU A 86 -9.45 5.78 5.38
C LEU A 86 -10.74 5.19 4.81
N LEU A 87 -11.08 3.98 5.21
CA LEU A 87 -12.28 3.27 4.77
C LEU A 87 -13.41 3.38 5.82
N GLU A 88 -14.65 3.18 5.39
CA GLU A 88 -15.81 3.35 6.26
C GLU A 88 -15.87 2.35 7.43
N GLN A 89 -15.40 1.13 7.23
CA GLN A 89 -15.46 0.05 8.21
C GLN A 89 -14.36 0.08 9.28
N ARG A 90 -13.89 1.26 9.65
CA ARG A 90 -12.78 1.47 10.59
C ARG A 90 -11.46 0.83 10.15
N GLU A 91 -11.31 0.61 8.87
CA GLU A 91 -10.09 0.12 8.25
C GLU A 91 -9.37 1.23 7.47
N ALA A 92 -8.13 0.96 7.12
CA ALA A 92 -7.32 1.79 6.26
C ALA A 92 -6.48 0.94 5.30
N ILE A 93 -6.26 1.48 4.11
CA ILE A 93 -5.25 0.96 3.18
C ILE A 93 -4.05 1.89 3.26
N VAL A 94 -2.87 1.31 3.47
CA VAL A 94 -1.61 2.04 3.47
C VAL A 94 -0.77 1.58 2.29
N ILE A 95 -0.37 2.51 1.45
CA ILE A 95 0.54 2.25 0.33
C ILE A 95 1.84 2.99 0.59
N ILE A 96 2.93 2.25 0.57
CA ILE A 96 4.26 2.74 0.92
C ILE A 96 5.18 2.56 -0.30
N PRO A 97 5.63 3.65 -0.92
CA PRO A 97 6.69 3.59 -1.93
C PRO A 97 8.00 3.13 -1.28
N LEU A 98 8.60 2.11 -1.84
CA LEU A 98 9.89 1.56 -1.43
C LEU A 98 10.99 1.96 -2.42
N LYS A 99 12.23 1.61 -2.10
CA LYS A 99 13.34 1.70 -3.04
C LYS A 99 13.09 0.82 -4.27
N ASN A 100 13.76 1.11 -5.38
CA ASN A 100 13.68 0.33 -6.63
C ASN A 100 12.29 0.32 -7.31
N ARG A 101 11.48 1.36 -7.09
CA ARG A 101 10.12 1.45 -7.67
C ARG A 101 9.22 0.28 -7.29
N GLU A 102 9.32 -0.15 -6.06
CA GLU A 102 8.43 -1.12 -5.46
C GLU A 102 7.46 -0.42 -4.51
N TYR A 103 6.36 -1.08 -4.23
CA TYR A 103 5.32 -0.62 -3.31
C TYR A 103 4.94 -1.73 -2.34
N GLU A 104 4.74 -1.39 -1.08
CA GLU A 104 4.10 -2.26 -0.10
C GLU A 104 2.66 -1.80 0.09
N MET A 105 1.70 -2.72 -0.04
CA MET A 105 0.30 -2.47 0.30
C MET A 105 -0.08 -3.21 1.57
N LEU A 106 -0.72 -2.49 2.49
CA LEU A 106 -1.18 -2.99 3.77
C LEU A 106 -2.65 -2.63 3.98
N ARG A 107 -3.42 -3.56 4.50
CA ARG A 107 -4.76 -3.31 5.01
C ARG A 107 -4.72 -3.46 6.52
N LEU A 108 -5.08 -2.41 7.24
CA LEU A 108 -4.96 -2.32 8.69
C LEU A 108 -6.22 -1.69 9.30
N PRO A 109 -6.58 -2.04 10.55
CA PRO A 109 -7.53 -1.25 11.31
C PRO A 109 -7.03 0.20 11.48
N ARG A 110 -7.93 1.19 11.42
CA ARG A 110 -7.54 2.61 11.61
C ARG A 110 -6.82 2.84 12.92
N VAL A 111 -7.26 2.18 13.98
CA VAL A 111 -6.63 2.26 15.31
C VAL A 111 -5.17 1.78 15.26
N ALA A 112 -4.88 0.73 14.50
CA ALA A 112 -3.51 0.24 14.33
C ALA A 112 -2.63 1.25 13.59
N VAL A 113 -3.16 1.87 12.53
CA VAL A 113 -2.44 2.93 11.81
C VAL A 113 -2.15 4.11 12.72
N LEU A 114 -3.15 4.57 13.48
CA LEU A 114 -2.96 5.66 14.44
C LEU A 114 -1.91 5.31 15.50
N TYR A 115 -1.99 4.12 16.10
CA TYR A 115 -1.01 3.66 17.08
C TYR A 115 0.41 3.63 16.51
N LEU A 116 0.58 3.11 15.30
CA LEU A 116 1.87 3.06 14.62
C LEU A 116 2.41 4.45 14.33
N LEU A 117 1.58 5.35 13.86
CA LEU A 117 1.96 6.74 13.62
C LEU A 117 2.39 7.44 14.90
N LEU A 118 1.64 7.30 15.99
CA LEU A 118 1.99 7.89 17.28
C LEU A 118 3.28 7.30 17.86
N LYS A 119 3.55 6.02 17.61
CA LYS A 119 4.77 5.36 18.08
C LYS A 119 6.01 5.80 17.30
N ILE A 120 5.89 5.91 15.99
CA ILE A 120 6.98 6.28 15.09
C ILE A 120 7.19 7.80 15.08
N TYR A 121 6.10 8.54 15.23
CA TYR A 121 6.08 10.00 15.23
C TYR A 121 5.60 10.54 16.58
N PRO A 122 6.44 10.50 17.64
CA PRO A 122 6.04 10.98 18.96
C PRO A 122 5.56 12.43 18.97
N VAL A 123 6.01 13.25 18.02
CA VAL A 123 5.58 14.64 17.84
C VAL A 123 4.06 14.77 17.62
N LEU A 124 3.41 13.76 17.06
CA LEU A 124 1.95 13.75 16.86
C LEU A 124 1.17 13.65 18.18
N GLN A 125 1.81 13.23 19.26
CA GLN A 125 1.19 13.16 20.60
C GLN A 125 1.05 14.52 21.26
N THR A 126 1.83 15.50 20.85
CA THR A 126 1.89 16.83 21.49
C THR A 126 0.87 17.82 20.93
N GLY A 127 0.19 17.48 19.84
CA GLY A 127 -0.76 18.36 19.15
C GLY A 127 -0.14 19.55 18.42
N THR A 128 1.16 19.75 18.52
CA THR A 128 1.92 20.78 17.82
C THR A 128 2.93 20.10 16.89
N VAL A 129 2.62 20.07 15.60
CA VAL A 129 3.47 19.44 14.60
C VAL A 129 4.01 20.52 13.68
N SER A 130 5.34 20.71 13.63
CA SER A 130 5.98 21.48 12.59
C SER A 130 6.26 20.62 11.36
N GLU A 131 6.15 21.19 10.15
CA GLU A 131 6.54 20.50 8.91
C GLU A 131 7.97 19.94 8.97
N LYS A 132 8.87 20.65 9.63
CA LYS A 132 10.26 20.25 9.78
C LYS A 132 10.41 18.98 10.62
N GLU A 133 9.59 18.79 11.64
CA GLU A 133 9.60 17.60 12.47
C GLU A 133 8.98 16.40 11.76
N LEU A 134 7.92 16.60 10.98
CA LEU A 134 7.35 15.56 10.12
C LEU A 134 8.32 15.07 9.05
N LEU A 135 9.11 15.97 8.45
CA LEU A 135 10.10 15.63 7.43
C LEU A 135 11.32 14.88 7.98
N GLN A 136 11.58 14.93 9.27
CA GLN A 136 12.70 14.21 9.89
C GLN A 136 12.40 12.74 10.19
N LEU A 137 11.17 12.32 10.06
CA LEU A 137 10.72 11.00 10.44
C LEU A 137 10.72 10.07 9.22
N GLN A 138 11.84 9.42 8.96
CA GLN A 138 12.12 8.84 7.65
C GLN A 138 12.31 7.32 7.62
N ASP A 139 12.03 6.63 8.69
CA ASP A 139 12.35 5.22 8.71
C ASP A 139 11.15 4.34 8.34
N ILE A 140 10.96 4.13 7.04
CA ILE A 140 9.96 3.21 6.49
C ILE A 140 10.22 1.78 6.96
N ASP A 141 11.47 1.37 7.10
CA ASP A 141 11.82 0.05 7.58
C ASP A 141 11.42 -0.14 9.04
N SER A 142 11.54 0.91 9.85
CA SER A 142 11.00 0.92 11.23
C SER A 142 9.48 0.82 11.24
N PHE A 143 8.78 1.55 10.39
CA PHE A 143 7.32 1.45 10.26
C PHE A 143 6.89 0.03 9.89
N LEU A 144 7.53 -0.59 8.91
CA LEU A 144 7.20 -1.95 8.47
C LEU A 144 7.49 -3.00 9.56
N ARG A 145 8.56 -2.83 10.33
CA ARG A 145 8.87 -3.71 11.48
C ARG A 145 7.79 -3.58 12.56
N GLU A 146 7.41 -2.37 12.91
CA GLU A 146 6.36 -2.11 13.90
C GLU A 146 5.00 -2.64 13.44
N VAL A 147 4.67 -2.54 12.14
CA VAL A 147 3.47 -3.18 11.57
C VAL A 147 3.49 -4.69 11.79
N LYS A 148 4.63 -5.33 11.56
CA LYS A 148 4.79 -6.78 11.74
C LYS A 148 4.57 -7.19 13.19
N ASP A 149 5.21 -6.48 14.11
CA ASP A 149 5.06 -6.73 15.55
C ASP A 149 3.63 -6.44 16.02
N CYS A 150 3.00 -5.39 15.50
CA CYS A 150 1.63 -4.99 15.84
C CYS A 150 0.59 -6.00 15.34
N LYS A 151 0.80 -6.65 14.19
CA LYS A 151 -0.10 -7.69 13.69
C LYS A 151 -0.20 -8.88 14.65
N GLU A 152 0.91 -9.28 15.27
CA GLU A 152 0.94 -10.35 16.24
C GLU A 152 0.16 -9.96 17.52
N ASN A 153 0.27 -8.71 17.96
CA ASN A 153 -0.39 -8.23 19.17
C ASN A 153 -1.88 -7.85 18.96
N ILE A 154 -2.23 -7.30 17.81
CA ILE A 154 -3.61 -6.90 17.51
C ILE A 154 -4.51 -8.10 17.26
N MET A 155 -4.01 -9.16 16.63
CA MET A 155 -4.77 -10.41 16.46
C MET A 155 -5.17 -11.03 17.79
N ILE A 156 -4.41 -10.81 18.84
CA ILE A 156 -4.73 -11.25 20.21
C ILE A 156 -5.77 -10.31 20.86
N GLY A 157 -5.74 -9.01 20.56
CA GLY A 157 -6.64 -8.00 21.13
C GLY A 157 -8.04 -7.95 20.52
N GLU A 158 -8.19 -8.25 19.23
CA GLU A 158 -9.48 -8.24 18.53
C GLU A 158 -10.38 -9.44 18.85
N PHE A 159 -9.80 -10.51 19.35
CA PHE A 159 -10.53 -11.73 19.74
C PHE A 159 -10.86 -11.81 21.24
N GLN A 160 -10.53 -10.80 21.98
CA GLN A 160 -10.92 -10.62 23.37
C GLN A 160 -12.09 -9.62 23.51
#